data_95339d2e4653dbe9b1c488df17f8c022
#
_entry.id   95339d2e4653dbe9b1c488df17f8c022
#
_cell.length_a   1.000
_cell.length_b   1.000
_cell.length_c   1.000
_cell.angle_alpha   90.00
_cell.angle_beta   90.00
_cell.angle_gamma   90.00
#
_symmetry.space_group_name_H-M   'P 1'
#
loop_
_entity.id
_entity.type
_entity.pdbx_description
1 polymer ?
#
loop_
_entity_poly.entity_id
_entity_poly.type
_entity_poly.pdbx_seq_one_letter_code
_entity_poly.pdbx_strand_id
1 'polypeptide(L)'
;MKVIGLTGGTGSGKSIVSAYLKKKGAYIIDADQIAHDIIKRGMPAYEEITQYFGGVILDENRNILRKKLGSIVFANKQKRDFLNHCTHKYIIEEIDRQIQQEIQTQKHLCIVLDAPLLIEANLQNRCDEIWVVFAKEEVRARRVMQRDNITYQDAKNRIGSQKNWQTYQQYADFILDNSKDL
;
A
#
# COMPACT_ATOMS: atom_id res chain seq x y z
N MET A 1 3.72 -17.28 -14.45
CA MET A 1 2.96 -16.02 -14.59
C MET A 1 3.81 -14.93 -13.97
N LYS A 2 3.98 -13.80 -14.64
CA LYS A 2 4.83 -12.70 -14.15
C LYS A 2 4.13 -11.90 -13.05
N VAL A 3 4.88 -11.54 -11.99
CA VAL A 3 4.43 -10.68 -10.90
C VAL A 3 5.13 -9.32 -11.05
N ILE A 4 4.35 -8.26 -11.25
CA ILE A 4 4.81 -6.89 -11.42
C ILE A 4 4.52 -6.10 -10.16
N GLY A 5 5.54 -5.58 -9.50
CA GLY A 5 5.39 -4.66 -8.38
C GLY A 5 5.11 -3.25 -8.90
N LEU A 6 3.94 -2.70 -8.61
CA LEU A 6 3.56 -1.35 -9.01
C LEU A 6 3.65 -0.41 -7.80
N THR A 7 4.54 0.57 -7.86
CA THR A 7 4.73 1.56 -6.81
C THR A 7 4.86 2.97 -7.37
N GLY A 8 4.93 3.95 -6.49
CA GLY A 8 5.09 5.36 -6.85
C GLY A 8 4.59 6.27 -5.74
N GLY A 9 5.19 7.46 -5.65
CA GLY A 9 4.86 8.42 -4.61
C GLY A 9 3.42 8.93 -4.69
N THR A 10 2.91 9.47 -3.58
CA THR A 10 1.57 10.07 -3.54
C THR A 10 1.39 11.12 -4.65
N GLY A 11 0.25 11.11 -5.32
CA GLY A 11 -0.02 12.01 -6.45
C GLY A 11 0.62 11.61 -7.78
N SER A 12 1.39 10.51 -7.86
CA SER A 12 2.00 10.08 -9.14
C SER A 12 0.98 9.54 -10.16
N GLY A 13 -0.21 9.13 -9.72
CA GLY A 13 -1.24 8.54 -10.57
C GLY A 13 -1.16 7.01 -10.67
N LYS A 14 -0.51 6.35 -9.70
CA LYS A 14 -0.41 4.88 -9.61
C LYS A 14 -1.76 4.17 -9.78
N SER A 15 -2.83 4.69 -9.17
CA SER A 15 -4.18 4.11 -9.27
C SER A 15 -4.76 4.12 -10.70
N ILE A 16 -4.38 5.11 -11.52
CA ILE A 16 -4.78 5.17 -12.94
C ILE A 16 -4.09 4.04 -13.71
N VAL A 17 -2.80 3.85 -13.46
CA VAL A 17 -2.02 2.76 -14.09
C VAL A 17 -2.56 1.40 -13.65
N SER A 18 -2.80 1.21 -12.34
CA SER A 18 -3.38 -0.02 -11.80
C SER A 18 -4.73 -0.35 -12.45
N ALA A 19 -5.64 0.63 -12.54
CA ALA A 19 -6.94 0.45 -13.19
C ALA A 19 -6.80 0.12 -14.69
N TYR A 20 -5.85 0.74 -15.39
CA TYR A 20 -5.57 0.43 -16.80
C TYR A 20 -5.07 -1.00 -16.96
N LEU A 21 -4.10 -1.45 -16.15
CA LEU A 21 -3.57 -2.81 -16.21
C LEU A 21 -4.65 -3.85 -15.92
N LYS A 22 -5.53 -3.59 -14.93
CA LYS A 22 -6.71 -4.41 -14.66
C LYS A 22 -7.59 -4.56 -15.89
N LYS A 23 -7.86 -3.46 -16.60
CA LYS A 23 -8.66 -3.43 -17.83
C LYS A 23 -8.00 -4.21 -18.96
N LYS A 24 -6.67 -4.34 -18.94
CA LYS A 24 -5.87 -5.11 -19.91
C LYS A 24 -5.70 -6.58 -19.52
N GLY A 25 -6.36 -7.06 -18.47
CA GLY A 25 -6.36 -8.46 -18.08
C GLY A 25 -5.35 -8.82 -17.00
N ALA A 26 -4.80 -7.86 -16.28
CA ALA A 26 -3.98 -8.13 -15.11
C ALA A 26 -4.84 -8.44 -13.86
N TYR A 27 -4.38 -9.37 -13.03
CA TYR A 27 -4.89 -9.55 -11.67
C TYR A 27 -4.23 -8.54 -10.74
N ILE A 28 -5.02 -7.74 -10.01
CA ILE A 28 -4.51 -6.70 -9.12
C ILE A 28 -4.59 -7.19 -7.68
N ILE A 29 -3.44 -7.25 -7.01
CA ILE A 29 -3.32 -7.44 -5.57
C ILE A 29 -3.10 -6.05 -4.95
N ASP A 30 -4.12 -5.51 -4.30
CA ASP A 30 -4.06 -4.22 -3.63
C ASP A 30 -3.60 -4.40 -2.18
N ALA A 31 -2.34 -4.05 -1.89
CA ALA A 31 -1.74 -4.20 -0.57
C ALA A 31 -2.40 -3.30 0.50
N ASP A 32 -2.89 -2.11 0.12
CA ASP A 32 -3.62 -1.22 1.03
C ASP A 32 -4.99 -1.83 1.39
N GLN A 33 -5.68 -2.42 0.43
CA GLN A 33 -6.94 -3.12 0.67
C GLN A 33 -6.72 -4.35 1.57
N ILE A 34 -5.69 -5.15 1.33
CA ILE A 34 -5.31 -6.27 2.20
C ILE A 34 -5.06 -5.79 3.63
N ALA A 35 -4.27 -4.72 3.81
CA ALA A 35 -4.01 -4.14 5.14
C ALA A 35 -5.29 -3.66 5.84
N HIS A 36 -6.32 -3.30 5.07
CA HIS A 36 -7.65 -2.99 5.60
C HIS A 36 -8.42 -4.24 6.01
N ASP A 37 -8.32 -5.31 5.24
CA ASP A 37 -9.14 -6.50 5.40
C ASP A 37 -8.62 -7.42 6.51
N ILE A 38 -7.32 -7.56 6.68
CA ILE A 38 -6.71 -8.43 7.70
C ILE A 38 -7.07 -8.05 9.14
N ILE A 39 -7.42 -6.79 9.41
CA ILE A 39 -7.82 -6.31 10.74
C ILE A 39 -9.33 -6.26 10.95
N LYS A 40 -10.13 -6.82 10.03
CA LYS A 40 -11.58 -6.98 10.23
C LYS A 40 -11.85 -8.07 11.25
N ARG A 41 -12.97 -7.95 11.96
CA ARG A 41 -13.42 -8.95 12.93
C ARG A 41 -13.44 -10.35 12.33
N GLY A 42 -12.90 -11.32 13.06
CA GLY A 42 -12.80 -12.72 12.63
C GLY A 42 -11.54 -13.04 11.82
N MET A 43 -10.72 -12.06 11.53
CA MET A 43 -9.42 -12.28 10.88
C MET A 43 -8.34 -12.54 11.94
N PRO A 44 -7.32 -13.39 11.64
CA PRO A 44 -6.26 -13.70 12.61
C PRO A 44 -5.52 -12.47 13.16
N ALA A 45 -5.22 -11.47 12.31
CA ALA A 45 -4.60 -10.23 12.76
C ALA A 45 -5.49 -9.44 13.73
N TYR A 46 -6.81 -9.43 13.51
CA TYR A 46 -7.74 -8.80 14.44
C TYR A 46 -7.67 -9.44 15.83
N GLU A 47 -7.67 -10.77 15.91
CA GLU A 47 -7.61 -11.48 17.20
C GLU A 47 -6.30 -11.18 17.94
N GLU A 48 -5.16 -11.23 17.25
CA GLU A 48 -3.84 -10.94 17.82
C GLU A 48 -3.74 -9.47 18.30
N ILE A 49 -4.22 -8.51 17.50
CA ILE A 49 -4.22 -7.09 17.84
C ILE A 49 -5.15 -6.83 19.05
N THR A 50 -6.35 -7.39 19.06
CA THR A 50 -7.31 -7.16 20.16
C THR A 50 -6.89 -7.84 21.45
N GLN A 51 -6.20 -8.97 21.38
CA GLN A 51 -5.59 -9.61 22.52
C GLN A 51 -4.51 -8.74 23.17
N TYR A 52 -3.68 -8.08 22.35
CA TYR A 52 -2.57 -7.24 22.84
C TYR A 52 -3.04 -5.87 23.35
N PHE A 53 -3.91 -5.19 22.62
CA PHE A 53 -4.33 -3.83 22.93
C PHE A 53 -5.56 -3.76 23.86
N GLY A 54 -6.32 -4.86 23.97
CA GLY A 54 -7.55 -4.93 24.76
C GLY A 54 -8.73 -4.21 24.11
N GLY A 55 -9.87 -4.20 24.81
CA GLY A 55 -11.12 -3.60 24.33
C GLY A 55 -11.08 -2.08 24.14
N VAL A 56 -10.04 -1.40 24.63
CA VAL A 56 -9.90 0.04 24.52
C VAL A 56 -9.84 0.54 23.08
N ILE A 57 -9.42 -0.30 22.13
CA ILE A 57 -9.32 0.03 20.71
C ILE A 57 -10.58 -0.35 19.91
N LEU A 58 -11.63 -0.84 20.56
CA LEU A 58 -12.84 -1.33 19.88
C LEU A 58 -14.01 -0.34 20.01
N ASP A 59 -14.88 -0.35 18.98
CA ASP A 59 -16.19 0.28 19.05
C ASP A 59 -17.26 -0.67 19.68
N GLU A 60 -18.49 -0.20 19.77
CA GLU A 60 -19.64 -0.98 20.32
C GLU A 60 -19.93 -2.25 19.51
N ASN A 61 -19.61 -2.26 18.21
CA ASN A 61 -19.75 -3.40 17.30
C ASN A 61 -18.50 -4.29 17.28
N ARG A 62 -17.51 -4.01 18.16
CA ARG A 62 -16.23 -4.71 18.26
C ARG A 62 -15.34 -4.55 17.04
N ASN A 63 -15.48 -3.48 16.25
CA ASN A 63 -14.53 -3.15 15.18
C ASN A 63 -13.37 -2.31 15.75
N ILE A 64 -12.19 -2.45 15.14
CA ILE A 64 -11.03 -1.66 15.54
C ILE A 64 -11.21 -0.19 15.15
N LEU A 65 -11.18 0.70 16.16
CA LEU A 65 -11.14 2.14 16.02
C LEU A 65 -9.75 2.59 15.58
N ARG A 66 -9.50 2.62 14.27
CA ARG A 66 -8.16 2.90 13.68
C ARG A 66 -7.53 4.19 14.18
N LYS A 67 -8.31 5.27 14.33
CA LYS A 67 -7.80 6.54 14.87
C LYS A 67 -7.28 6.38 16.29
N LYS A 68 -8.01 5.63 17.13
CA LYS A 68 -7.63 5.38 18.52
C LYS A 68 -6.41 4.46 18.62
N LEU A 69 -6.38 3.37 17.83
CA LEU A 69 -5.20 2.51 17.72
C LEU A 69 -3.99 3.31 17.24
N GLY A 70 -4.17 4.13 16.19
CA GLY A 70 -3.13 5.02 15.66
C GLY A 70 -2.56 5.96 16.70
N SER A 71 -3.38 6.63 17.53
CA SER A 71 -2.90 7.52 18.60
C SER A 71 -2.10 6.77 19.66
N ILE A 72 -2.50 5.54 20.00
CA ILE A 72 -1.79 4.70 20.98
C ILE A 72 -0.40 4.31 20.48
N VAL A 73 -0.31 3.86 19.22
CA VAL A 73 0.97 3.41 18.65
C VAL A 73 1.88 4.59 18.29
N PHE A 74 1.32 5.75 17.96
CA PHE A 74 2.10 6.96 17.75
C PHE A 74 2.87 7.37 19.00
N ALA A 75 2.24 7.27 20.16
CA ALA A 75 2.82 7.64 21.46
C ALA A 75 3.77 6.58 22.06
N ASN A 76 3.80 5.35 21.53
CA ASN A 76 4.57 4.25 22.11
C ASN A 76 5.25 3.38 21.05
N LYS A 77 6.58 3.43 21.04
CA LYS A 77 7.39 2.68 20.05
C LYS A 77 7.17 1.17 20.13
N GLN A 78 7.14 0.58 21.33
CA GLN A 78 6.99 -0.89 21.47
C GLN A 78 5.63 -1.35 20.92
N LYS A 79 4.55 -0.61 21.22
CA LYS A 79 3.21 -0.89 20.69
C LYS A 79 3.14 -0.73 19.17
N ARG A 80 3.85 0.25 18.64
CA ARG A 80 3.96 0.45 17.18
C ARG A 80 4.72 -0.71 16.53
N ASP A 81 5.85 -1.12 17.10
CA ASP A 81 6.66 -2.22 16.59
C ASP A 81 5.87 -3.54 16.62
N PHE A 82 5.11 -3.80 17.68
CA PHE A 82 4.19 -4.94 17.75
C PHE A 82 3.14 -4.89 16.63
N LEU A 83 2.42 -3.76 16.50
CA LEU A 83 1.38 -3.63 15.47
C LEU A 83 1.95 -3.84 14.06
N ASN A 84 3.10 -3.22 13.77
CA ASN A 84 3.78 -3.39 12.49
C ASN A 84 4.16 -4.85 12.25
N HIS A 85 4.76 -5.52 13.22
CA HIS A 85 5.14 -6.94 13.09
C HIS A 85 3.92 -7.82 12.81
N CYS A 86 2.86 -7.66 13.61
CA CYS A 86 1.61 -8.41 13.46
C CYS A 86 0.98 -8.16 12.07
N THR A 87 0.78 -6.90 11.69
CA THR A 87 0.14 -6.57 10.41
C THR A 87 0.97 -7.01 9.21
N HIS A 88 2.30 -6.79 9.22
CA HIS A 88 3.19 -7.19 8.12
C HIS A 88 3.12 -8.70 7.86
N LYS A 89 3.16 -9.51 8.93
CA LYS A 89 3.03 -10.97 8.82
C LYS A 89 1.79 -11.36 8.00
N TYR A 90 0.62 -10.89 8.41
CA TYR A 90 -0.64 -11.28 7.78
C TYR A 90 -0.86 -10.65 6.39
N ILE A 91 -0.34 -9.45 6.15
CA ILE A 91 -0.34 -8.85 4.81
C ILE A 91 0.48 -9.70 3.85
N ILE A 92 1.67 -10.10 4.27
CA ILE A 92 2.58 -10.92 3.47
C ILE A 92 1.96 -12.29 3.16
N GLU A 93 1.43 -12.96 4.17
CA GLU A 93 0.75 -14.26 4.02
C GLU A 93 -0.41 -14.18 3.03
N GLU A 94 -1.21 -13.12 3.09
CA GLU A 94 -2.35 -12.94 2.18
C GLU A 94 -1.89 -12.60 0.75
N ILE A 95 -0.86 -11.77 0.59
CA ILE A 95 -0.25 -11.49 -0.73
C ILE A 95 0.27 -12.80 -1.35
N ASP A 96 1.06 -13.57 -0.60
CA ASP A 96 1.63 -14.82 -1.07
C ASP A 96 0.54 -15.84 -1.45
N ARG A 97 -0.54 -15.92 -0.65
CA ARG A 97 -1.71 -16.76 -0.94
C ARG A 97 -2.38 -16.37 -2.26
N GLN A 98 -2.61 -15.07 -2.48
CA GLN A 98 -3.25 -14.57 -3.72
C GLN A 98 -2.36 -14.81 -4.94
N ILE A 99 -1.04 -14.58 -4.84
CA ILE A 99 -0.08 -14.87 -5.91
C ILE A 99 -0.15 -16.36 -6.29
N GLN A 100 -0.05 -17.26 -5.30
CA GLN A 100 -0.09 -18.70 -5.56
C GLN A 100 -1.42 -19.15 -6.17
N GLN A 101 -2.53 -18.64 -5.66
CA GLN A 101 -3.86 -18.95 -6.22
C GLN A 101 -3.97 -18.53 -7.68
N GLU A 102 -3.47 -17.34 -8.04
CA GLU A 102 -3.55 -16.85 -9.41
C GLU A 102 -2.60 -17.59 -10.35
N ILE A 103 -1.40 -17.98 -9.88
CA ILE A 103 -0.47 -18.83 -10.63
C ILE A 103 -1.11 -20.19 -10.96
N GLN A 104 -1.86 -20.77 -10.03
CA GLN A 104 -2.55 -22.05 -10.24
C GLN A 104 -3.72 -21.95 -11.20
N THR A 105 -4.51 -20.88 -11.12
CA THR A 105 -5.71 -20.71 -11.94
C THR A 105 -5.42 -20.16 -13.33
N GLN A 106 -4.34 -19.44 -13.51
CA GLN A 106 -3.87 -18.82 -14.77
C GLN A 106 -4.96 -18.06 -15.55
N LYS A 107 -5.85 -17.38 -14.81
CA LYS A 107 -7.00 -16.67 -15.41
C LYS A 107 -6.63 -15.33 -16.03
N HIS A 108 -5.51 -14.74 -15.61
CA HIS A 108 -5.08 -13.42 -16.04
C HIS A 108 -3.71 -13.47 -16.74
N LEU A 109 -3.36 -12.39 -17.43
CA LEU A 109 -2.10 -12.30 -18.19
C LEU A 109 -0.87 -12.17 -17.29
N CYS A 110 -1.01 -11.43 -16.18
CA CYS A 110 0.03 -11.20 -15.18
C CYS A 110 -0.62 -10.81 -13.85
N ILE A 111 0.18 -10.81 -12.80
CA ILE A 111 -0.20 -10.30 -11.48
C ILE A 111 0.45 -8.92 -11.30
N VAL A 112 -0.30 -7.96 -10.78
CA VAL A 112 0.20 -6.65 -10.38
C VAL A 112 0.02 -6.50 -8.88
N LEU A 113 1.14 -6.48 -8.14
CA LEU A 113 1.17 -6.14 -6.72
C LEU A 113 1.20 -4.61 -6.58
N ASP A 114 0.03 -4.03 -6.35
CA ASP A 114 -0.17 -2.59 -6.19
C ASP A 114 0.08 -2.19 -4.73
N ALA A 115 1.27 -1.61 -4.46
CA ALA A 115 1.69 -1.25 -3.11
C ALA A 115 2.43 0.10 -3.09
N PRO A 116 1.86 1.15 -2.46
CA PRO A 116 2.57 2.44 -2.30
C PRO A 116 3.87 2.30 -1.50
N LEU A 117 3.90 1.38 -0.54
CA LEU A 117 5.05 1.10 0.33
C LEU A 117 5.79 -0.19 -0.06
N LEU A 118 5.82 -0.52 -1.36
CA LEU A 118 6.42 -1.74 -1.89
C LEU A 118 7.86 -1.94 -1.41
N ILE A 119 8.65 -0.90 -1.48
CA ILE A 119 10.08 -0.92 -1.12
C ILE A 119 10.26 -0.90 0.40
N GLU A 120 9.47 -0.07 1.09
CA GLU A 120 9.52 0.06 2.56
C GLU A 120 9.12 -1.22 3.28
N ALA A 121 8.19 -1.97 2.71
CA ALA A 121 7.71 -3.24 3.24
C ALA A 121 8.50 -4.46 2.73
N ASN A 122 9.57 -4.25 1.95
CA ASN A 122 10.37 -5.31 1.32
C ASN A 122 9.55 -6.27 0.45
N LEU A 123 8.47 -5.78 -0.16
CA LEU A 123 7.62 -6.58 -1.05
C LEU A 123 8.21 -6.77 -2.45
N GLN A 124 9.24 -5.99 -2.82
CA GLN A 124 9.94 -6.11 -4.10
C GLN A 124 10.51 -7.52 -4.34
N ASN A 125 10.85 -8.27 -3.27
CA ASN A 125 11.37 -9.63 -3.37
C ASN A 125 10.34 -10.66 -3.87
N ARG A 126 9.07 -10.25 -4.02
CA ARG A 126 7.95 -11.05 -4.54
C ARG A 126 7.63 -10.74 -5.99
N CYS A 127 8.35 -9.79 -6.56
CA CYS A 127 8.10 -9.29 -7.90
C CYS A 127 9.21 -9.70 -8.86
N ASP A 128 8.84 -10.04 -10.08
CA ASP A 128 9.78 -10.30 -11.17
C ASP A 128 10.28 -8.99 -11.79
N GLU A 129 9.46 -7.94 -11.71
CA GLU A 129 9.77 -6.59 -12.19
C GLU A 129 9.14 -5.54 -11.27
N ILE A 130 9.79 -4.39 -11.14
CA ILE A 130 9.30 -3.23 -10.42
C ILE A 130 8.99 -2.09 -11.39
N TRP A 131 7.73 -1.70 -11.44
CA TRP A 131 7.26 -0.57 -12.22
C TRP A 131 7.00 0.61 -11.30
N VAL A 132 7.68 1.72 -11.54
CA VAL A 132 7.55 2.94 -10.73
C VAL A 132 6.81 4.00 -11.52
N VAL A 133 5.66 4.44 -11.00
CA VAL A 133 4.93 5.57 -11.56
C VAL A 133 5.53 6.86 -11.04
N PHE A 134 6.09 7.62 -11.95
CA PHE A 134 6.69 8.92 -11.69
C PHE A 134 5.74 10.05 -12.11
N ALA A 135 5.78 11.15 -11.39
CA ALA A 135 5.30 12.45 -11.85
C ALA A 135 6.11 13.56 -11.18
N LYS A 136 6.28 14.69 -11.87
CA LYS A 136 6.96 15.87 -11.33
C LYS A 136 6.30 16.33 -10.03
N GLU A 137 7.10 16.82 -9.08
CA GLU A 137 6.63 17.20 -7.75
C GLU A 137 5.45 18.19 -7.78
N GLU A 138 5.52 19.20 -8.66
CA GLU A 138 4.46 20.20 -8.80
C GLU A 138 3.13 19.60 -9.29
N VAL A 139 3.21 18.62 -10.21
CA VAL A 139 2.04 17.87 -10.70
C VAL A 139 1.45 17.04 -9.58
N ARG A 140 2.30 16.32 -8.83
CA ARG A 140 1.91 15.53 -7.66
C ARG A 140 1.25 16.40 -6.60
N ALA A 141 1.84 17.56 -6.26
CA ALA A 141 1.31 18.48 -5.25
C ALA A 141 -0.10 18.98 -5.64
N ARG A 142 -0.30 19.42 -6.89
CA ARG A 142 -1.62 19.84 -7.39
C ARG A 142 -2.66 18.72 -7.27
N ARG A 143 -2.32 17.50 -7.70
CA ARG A 143 -3.23 16.33 -7.62
C ARG A 143 -3.59 15.98 -6.18
N VAL A 144 -2.63 16.04 -5.26
CA VAL A 144 -2.86 15.77 -3.83
C VAL A 144 -3.73 16.86 -3.20
N MET A 145 -3.47 18.14 -3.51
CA MET A 145 -4.33 19.26 -3.07
C MET A 145 -5.78 19.04 -3.46
N GLN A 146 -6.03 18.74 -4.74
CA GLN A 146 -7.38 18.58 -5.27
C GLN A 146 -8.09 17.35 -4.68
N ARG A 147 -7.40 16.23 -4.58
CA ARG A 147 -7.96 14.99 -4.07
C ARG A 147 -8.33 15.06 -2.58
N ASP A 148 -7.44 15.67 -1.78
CA ASP A 148 -7.52 15.63 -0.31
C ASP A 148 -8.06 16.95 0.28
N ASN A 149 -8.33 17.97 -0.57
CA ASN A 149 -8.79 19.31 -0.19
C ASN A 149 -7.90 19.94 0.90
N ILE A 150 -6.57 19.92 0.66
CA ILE A 150 -5.56 20.46 1.57
C ILE A 150 -4.75 21.57 0.91
N THR A 151 -3.97 22.32 1.69
CA THR A 151 -3.11 23.39 1.17
C THR A 151 -1.95 22.82 0.34
N TYR A 152 -1.33 23.67 -0.50
CA TYR A 152 -0.13 23.31 -1.26
C TYR A 152 1.02 22.92 -0.33
N GLN A 153 1.19 23.63 0.79
CA GLN A 153 2.23 23.33 1.76
C GLN A 153 2.02 21.96 2.42
N ASP A 154 0.78 21.61 2.76
CA ASP A 154 0.45 20.30 3.33
C ASP A 154 0.69 19.18 2.32
N ALA A 155 0.35 19.43 1.04
CA ALA A 155 0.64 18.49 -0.04
C ALA A 155 2.14 18.25 -0.20
N LYS A 156 2.97 19.31 -0.17
CA LYS A 156 4.44 19.19 -0.21
C LYS A 156 5.00 18.45 1.00
N ASN A 157 4.51 18.74 2.20
CA ASN A 157 4.92 18.05 3.42
C ASN A 157 4.62 16.55 3.32
N ARG A 158 3.45 16.19 2.79
CA ARG A 158 3.05 14.79 2.58
C ARG A 158 3.92 14.09 1.52
N ILE A 159 4.29 14.79 0.45
CA ILE A 159 5.20 14.28 -0.56
C ILE A 159 6.59 14.08 0.03
N GLY A 160 7.10 15.06 0.80
CA GLY A 160 8.42 15.02 1.41
C GLY A 160 8.57 13.98 2.54
N SER A 161 7.45 13.48 3.11
CA SER A 161 7.48 12.41 4.12
C SER A 161 7.72 11.01 3.52
N GLN A 162 7.65 10.86 2.20
CA GLN A 162 7.93 9.61 1.50
C GLN A 162 9.41 9.50 1.11
N LYS A 163 9.83 8.31 0.68
CA LYS A 163 11.17 8.14 0.09
C LYS A 163 11.36 9.07 -1.10
N ASN A 164 12.60 9.54 -1.27
CA ASN A 164 12.95 10.39 -2.40
C ASN A 164 12.92 9.60 -3.73
N TRP A 165 12.87 10.33 -4.83
CA TRP A 165 12.85 9.76 -6.17
C TRP A 165 14.03 8.82 -6.46
N GLN A 166 15.22 9.18 -6.01
CA GLN A 166 16.43 8.39 -6.22
C GLN A 166 16.31 6.98 -5.62
N THR A 167 15.64 6.85 -4.48
CA THR A 167 15.37 5.53 -3.88
C THR A 167 14.47 4.68 -4.76
N TYR A 168 13.36 5.23 -5.28
CA TYR A 168 12.49 4.48 -6.19
C TYR A 168 13.20 4.09 -7.48
N GLN A 169 14.03 4.99 -8.02
CA GLN A 169 14.76 4.77 -9.27
C GLN A 169 15.74 3.60 -9.17
N GLN A 170 16.37 3.38 -8.02
CA GLN A 170 17.32 2.27 -7.80
C GLN A 170 16.64 0.88 -7.90
N TYR A 171 15.35 0.79 -7.65
CA TYR A 171 14.59 -0.47 -7.72
C TYR A 171 13.79 -0.61 -9.01
N ALA A 172 13.69 0.44 -9.82
CA ALA A 172 12.82 0.45 -10.99
C ALA A 172 13.41 -0.31 -12.16
N ASP A 173 12.73 -1.35 -12.64
CA ASP A 173 12.97 -1.94 -13.95
C ASP A 173 12.32 -1.09 -15.05
N PHE A 174 11.14 -0.51 -14.75
CA PHE A 174 10.43 0.40 -15.64
C PHE A 174 9.94 1.65 -14.91
N ILE A 175 10.09 2.81 -15.57
CA ILE A 175 9.59 4.09 -15.10
C ILE A 175 8.47 4.55 -16.02
N LEU A 176 7.29 4.75 -15.46
CA LEU A 176 6.11 5.27 -16.14
C LEU A 176 5.95 6.75 -15.82
N ASP A 177 6.38 7.63 -16.72
CA ASP A 177 6.24 9.08 -16.52
C ASP A 177 4.80 9.53 -16.79
N ASN A 178 4.11 9.91 -15.72
CA ASN A 178 2.75 10.42 -15.70
C ASN A 178 2.72 11.92 -15.33
N SER A 179 3.73 12.68 -15.78
CA SER A 179 3.82 14.12 -15.50
C SER A 179 2.92 14.97 -16.39
N LYS A 180 2.41 14.41 -17.49
CA LYS A 180 1.49 15.12 -18.38
C LYS A 180 0.07 15.06 -17.81
N ASP A 181 -0.68 16.15 -17.93
CA ASP A 181 -2.12 16.13 -17.71
C ASP A 181 -2.78 15.33 -18.85
N LEU A 182 -3.71 14.46 -18.46
CA LEU A 182 -4.53 13.67 -19.41
C LEU A 182 -5.55 14.57 -20.08
#